data_a10002cd3ce00f89bd608b12947905ca
#
_entry.id   a10002cd3ce00f89bd608b12947905ca
#
_cell.length_a   1.000
_cell.length_b   1.000
_cell.length_c   1.000
_cell.angle_alpha   90.00
_cell.angle_beta   90.00
_cell.angle_gamma   90.00
#
_symmetry.space_group_name_H-M   'P 1'
#
loop_
_entity.id
_entity.type
_entity.pdbx_description
1 polymer ?
#
loop_
_entity_poly.entity_id
_entity_poly.type
_entity_poly.pdbx_seq_one_letter_code
_entity_poly.pdbx_strand_id
1 'polypeptide(L)'
;MKRRAKDSDTVVAAGFTLLEVVVTLTILGLILLIISGAFRLGLGAWEKGESAREGYDKVRTVSRLVCQQIKSSVPYKIKTEKAEGDYLGFEGTPHSLKFVSALPIKVKQPQGFVYAIYEFQEGGQDGGRLVYYEQRVLNKNFFEEKPNEELSVSLMEGISDVRFEYFRREDKDKNWTEGWVENWNAKEEKELPKSLRMTITSRDKKDGKEETPLTLLASISANRYEEIVMAPSRFMAPTLRPQGQ
;
A
#
# COMPACT_ATOMS: atom_id res chain seq x y z
N MET A 1 -66.58 73.02 27.48
CA MET A 1 -65.15 72.77 27.55
C MET A 1 -64.90 71.50 28.42
N LYS A 2 -64.70 70.30 27.82
CA LYS A 2 -64.60 69.07 28.52
C LYS A 2 -63.12 68.63 28.55
N ARG A 3 -62.46 68.68 29.70
CA ARG A 3 -61.06 68.23 29.87
C ARG A 3 -61.03 66.71 29.90
N ARG A 4 -60.33 66.07 28.98
CA ARG A 4 -60.00 64.71 28.88
C ARG A 4 -58.88 64.37 29.87
N ALA A 5 -59.12 63.59 30.87
CA ALA A 5 -58.11 63.06 31.75
C ALA A 5 -57.24 62.04 30.94
N LYS A 6 -55.93 62.19 31.04
CA LYS A 6 -54.96 61.30 30.46
C LYS A 6 -54.66 60.22 31.50
N ASP A 7 -55.18 59.00 31.26
CA ASP A 7 -54.84 57.83 32.05
C ASP A 7 -53.35 57.55 31.76
N SER A 8 -52.54 57.65 32.77
CA SER A 8 -51.12 57.22 32.75
C SER A 8 -51.07 55.77 33.21
N ASP A 9 -50.93 54.87 32.26
CA ASP A 9 -50.63 53.49 32.53
C ASP A 9 -49.27 53.38 33.25
N THR A 10 -49.34 53.19 34.55
CA THR A 10 -48.17 52.83 35.38
C THR A 10 -47.80 51.39 35.06
N VAL A 11 -46.77 51.19 34.21
CA VAL A 11 -46.13 49.91 34.02
C VAL A 11 -45.49 49.50 35.35
N VAL A 12 -46.11 48.57 36.05
CA VAL A 12 -45.52 47.96 37.25
C VAL A 12 -44.34 47.12 36.83
N ALA A 13 -43.14 47.57 37.11
CA ALA A 13 -41.93 46.77 36.90
C ALA A 13 -41.97 45.58 37.88
N ALA A 14 -42.27 44.41 37.37
CA ALA A 14 -42.21 43.16 38.14
C ALA A 14 -40.72 42.82 38.37
N GLY A 15 -40.25 42.91 39.61
CA GLY A 15 -38.93 42.47 40.03
C GLY A 15 -38.85 40.94 40.07
N PHE A 16 -37.66 40.39 39.70
CA PHE A 16 -37.39 38.97 39.80
C PHE A 16 -37.41 38.50 41.26
N THR A 17 -38.01 37.34 41.52
CA THR A 17 -37.95 36.72 42.83
C THR A 17 -36.66 35.91 43.00
N LEU A 18 -36.14 35.83 44.23
CA LEU A 18 -34.93 35.04 44.54
C LEU A 18 -35.15 33.55 44.17
N LEU A 19 -36.38 33.05 44.33
CA LEU A 19 -36.73 31.68 43.95
C LEU A 19 -36.60 31.46 42.43
N GLU A 20 -37.03 32.42 41.60
CA GLU A 20 -36.98 32.32 40.15
C GLU A 20 -35.53 32.23 39.66
N VAL A 21 -34.62 33.04 40.27
CA VAL A 21 -33.17 33.00 39.93
C VAL A 21 -32.55 31.66 40.32
N VAL A 22 -32.88 31.09 41.49
CA VAL A 22 -32.37 29.79 41.92
C VAL A 22 -32.83 28.68 41.01
N VAL A 23 -34.12 28.68 40.65
CA VAL A 23 -34.70 27.67 39.75
C VAL A 23 -34.08 27.77 38.35
N THR A 24 -33.92 28.96 37.80
CA THR A 24 -33.30 29.13 36.46
C THR A 24 -31.85 28.71 36.44
N LEU A 25 -31.05 29.03 37.49
CA LEU A 25 -29.68 28.58 37.59
C LEU A 25 -29.54 27.05 37.73
N THR A 26 -30.45 26.42 38.50
CA THR A 26 -30.44 24.95 38.64
C THR A 26 -30.79 24.26 37.32
N ILE A 27 -31.79 24.75 36.60
CA ILE A 27 -32.17 24.22 35.28
C ILE A 27 -31.03 24.45 34.28
N LEU A 28 -30.45 25.63 34.24
CA LEU A 28 -29.29 25.95 33.39
C LEU A 28 -28.10 25.01 33.67
N GLY A 29 -27.77 24.79 34.95
CA GLY A 29 -26.73 23.87 35.36
C GLY A 29 -26.99 22.43 34.90
N LEU A 30 -28.23 21.98 34.99
CA LEU A 30 -28.65 20.62 34.54
C LEU A 30 -28.55 20.49 33.03
N ILE A 31 -28.98 21.50 32.28
CA ILE A 31 -28.82 21.53 30.80
C ILE A 31 -27.34 21.47 30.40
N LEU A 32 -26.49 22.25 31.06
CA LEU A 32 -25.02 22.23 30.77
C LEU A 32 -24.40 20.88 31.08
N LEU A 33 -24.81 20.18 32.12
CA LEU A 33 -24.37 18.81 32.41
C LEU A 33 -24.76 17.81 31.32
N ILE A 34 -26.02 17.90 30.85
CA ILE A 34 -26.51 17.03 29.76
C ILE A 34 -25.73 17.29 28.47
N ILE A 35 -25.54 18.56 28.09
CA ILE A 35 -24.80 18.96 26.89
C ILE A 35 -23.36 18.48 27.00
N SER A 36 -22.70 18.68 28.14
CA SER A 36 -21.32 18.21 28.36
C SER A 36 -21.17 16.71 28.25
N GLY A 37 -22.16 15.94 28.76
CA GLY A 37 -22.22 14.50 28.63
C GLY A 37 -22.36 14.04 27.17
N ALA A 38 -23.28 14.64 26.43
CA ALA A 38 -23.52 14.35 25.02
C ALA A 38 -22.29 14.68 24.18
N PHE A 39 -21.62 15.81 24.47
CA PHE A 39 -20.41 16.22 23.78
C PHE A 39 -19.25 15.23 23.98
N ARG A 40 -19.02 14.75 25.22
CA ARG A 40 -18.01 13.72 25.48
C ARG A 40 -18.26 12.41 24.73
N LEU A 41 -19.52 11.98 24.68
CA LEU A 41 -19.91 10.78 23.92
C LEU A 41 -19.68 10.97 22.42
N GLY A 42 -20.02 12.15 21.89
CA GLY A 42 -19.81 12.52 20.49
C GLY A 42 -18.32 12.53 20.11
N LEU A 43 -17.47 13.16 20.92
CA LEU A 43 -16.03 13.19 20.70
C LEU A 43 -15.43 11.77 20.73
N GLY A 44 -15.81 10.94 21.72
CA GLY A 44 -15.31 9.57 21.79
C GLY A 44 -15.74 8.69 20.62
N ALA A 45 -16.94 8.90 20.06
CA ALA A 45 -17.38 8.22 18.85
C ALA A 45 -16.60 8.71 17.61
N TRP A 46 -16.33 10.02 17.52
CA TRP A 46 -15.54 10.62 16.45
C TRP A 46 -14.10 10.08 16.44
N GLU A 47 -13.39 10.13 17.57
CA GLU A 47 -12.01 9.62 17.68
C GLU A 47 -11.90 8.14 17.30
N LYS A 48 -12.89 7.32 17.68
CA LYS A 48 -12.93 5.91 17.28
C LYS A 48 -13.15 5.74 15.77
N GLY A 49 -14.02 6.56 15.18
CA GLY A 49 -14.27 6.55 13.74
C GLY A 49 -13.06 6.99 12.94
N GLU A 50 -12.37 8.06 13.38
CA GLU A 50 -11.19 8.60 12.72
C GLU A 50 -10.03 7.60 12.77
N SER A 51 -9.73 7.00 13.93
CA SER A 51 -8.63 6.03 14.04
C SER A 51 -8.86 4.76 13.20
N ALA A 52 -10.11 4.30 13.09
CA ALA A 52 -10.44 3.18 12.19
C ALA A 52 -10.23 3.57 10.73
N ARG A 53 -10.66 4.77 10.33
CA ARG A 53 -10.51 5.28 8.97
C ARG A 53 -9.05 5.45 8.58
N GLU A 54 -8.21 6.03 9.44
CA GLU A 54 -6.76 6.17 9.20
C GLU A 54 -6.09 4.82 8.96
N GLY A 55 -6.49 3.78 9.71
CA GLY A 55 -6.00 2.41 9.51
C GLY A 55 -6.34 1.88 8.12
N TYR A 56 -7.58 2.00 7.69
CA TYR A 56 -8.03 1.56 6.35
C TYR A 56 -7.35 2.36 5.22
N ASP A 57 -7.22 3.67 5.37
CA ASP A 57 -6.59 4.53 4.36
C ASP A 57 -5.09 4.21 4.21
N LYS A 58 -4.40 3.89 5.30
CA LYS A 58 -3.00 3.44 5.28
C LYS A 58 -2.87 2.11 4.53
N VAL A 59 -3.66 1.11 4.89
CA VAL A 59 -3.66 -0.21 4.22
C VAL A 59 -3.94 -0.06 2.73
N ARG A 60 -4.96 0.71 2.37
CA ARG A 60 -5.33 0.96 0.97
C ARG A 60 -4.22 1.64 0.18
N THR A 61 -3.56 2.64 0.77
CA THR A 61 -2.47 3.39 0.12
C THR A 61 -1.26 2.49 -0.10
N VAL A 62 -0.83 1.76 0.93
CA VAL A 62 0.29 0.80 0.82
C VAL A 62 -0.03 -0.27 -0.20
N SER A 63 -1.23 -0.85 -0.15
CA SER A 63 -1.69 -1.86 -1.10
C SER A 63 -1.62 -1.38 -2.55
N ARG A 64 -2.02 -0.14 -2.81
CA ARG A 64 -1.94 0.47 -4.15
C ARG A 64 -0.49 0.60 -4.60
N LEU A 65 0.41 1.10 -3.74
CA LEU A 65 1.82 1.26 -4.06
C LEU A 65 2.48 -0.09 -4.35
N VAL A 66 2.24 -1.10 -3.52
CA VAL A 66 2.73 -2.46 -3.73
C VAL A 66 2.24 -3.03 -5.07
N CYS A 67 0.94 -2.93 -5.35
CA CYS A 67 0.38 -3.38 -6.62
C CYS A 67 0.98 -2.65 -7.82
N GLN A 68 1.21 -1.34 -7.74
CA GLN A 68 1.82 -0.57 -8.82
C GLN A 68 3.27 -1.00 -9.05
N GLN A 69 4.04 -1.23 -8.00
CA GLN A 69 5.42 -1.68 -8.11
C GLN A 69 5.50 -3.09 -8.71
N ILE A 70 4.63 -4.02 -8.27
CA ILE A 70 4.55 -5.37 -8.84
C ILE A 70 4.16 -5.32 -10.33
N LYS A 71 3.18 -4.51 -10.72
CA LYS A 71 2.81 -4.32 -12.14
C LYS A 71 3.94 -3.75 -12.99
N SER A 72 4.85 -3.00 -12.36
CA SER A 72 6.05 -2.44 -13.00
C SER A 72 7.24 -3.38 -12.94
N SER A 73 7.04 -4.67 -12.61
CA SER A 73 8.10 -5.68 -12.68
C SER A 73 8.64 -5.81 -14.09
N VAL A 74 9.95 -5.94 -14.18
CA VAL A 74 10.67 -6.10 -15.46
C VAL A 74 11.40 -7.43 -15.47
N PRO A 75 11.45 -8.14 -16.62
CA PRO A 75 12.21 -9.38 -16.77
C PRO A 75 13.71 -9.05 -16.87
N TYR A 76 14.28 -8.57 -15.77
CA TYR A 76 15.68 -8.17 -15.71
C TYR A 76 16.60 -9.39 -15.64
N LYS A 77 17.59 -9.45 -16.54
CA LYS A 77 18.54 -10.55 -16.61
C LYS A 77 19.73 -10.25 -15.70
N ILE A 78 19.87 -11.04 -14.66
CA ILE A 78 20.99 -10.96 -13.73
C ILE A 78 22.15 -11.73 -14.32
N LYS A 79 23.27 -11.05 -14.51
CA LYS A 79 24.52 -11.65 -14.97
C LYS A 79 25.23 -12.30 -13.79
N THR A 80 25.65 -13.53 -13.95
CA THR A 80 26.42 -14.26 -12.95
C THR A 80 27.64 -14.89 -13.60
N GLU A 81 28.75 -14.93 -12.87
CA GLU A 81 29.95 -15.65 -13.28
C GLU A 81 29.87 -17.15 -13.00
N LYS A 82 28.76 -17.60 -12.36
CA LYS A 82 28.56 -19.00 -12.03
C LYS A 82 28.19 -19.84 -13.27
N ALA A 83 28.49 -21.12 -13.20
CA ALA A 83 28.22 -22.08 -14.28
C ALA A 83 26.73 -22.20 -14.68
N GLU A 84 25.83 -21.75 -13.82
CA GLU A 84 24.37 -21.77 -14.05
C GLU A 84 23.89 -20.77 -15.12
N GLY A 85 24.76 -19.79 -15.50
CA GLY A 85 24.44 -18.77 -16.49
C GLY A 85 23.51 -17.67 -15.96
N ASP A 86 23.17 -16.72 -16.84
CA ASP A 86 22.30 -15.60 -16.52
C ASP A 86 20.86 -16.05 -16.27
N TYR A 87 20.18 -15.40 -15.32
CA TYR A 87 18.79 -15.72 -14.96
C TYR A 87 17.93 -14.48 -14.72
N LEU A 88 16.61 -14.65 -14.75
CA LEU A 88 15.69 -13.56 -14.49
C LEU A 88 15.58 -13.27 -12.99
N GLY A 89 15.62 -11.99 -12.65
CA GLY A 89 15.55 -11.49 -11.28
C GLY A 89 14.13 -11.50 -10.72
N PHE A 90 13.59 -12.66 -10.43
CA PHE A 90 12.31 -12.82 -9.74
C PHE A 90 12.30 -14.11 -8.92
N GLU A 91 12.01 -13.98 -7.64
CA GLU A 91 11.89 -15.10 -6.69
C GLU A 91 10.75 -14.81 -5.72
N GLY A 92 9.88 -15.78 -5.51
CA GLY A 92 8.76 -15.65 -4.62
C GLY A 92 8.50 -16.88 -3.78
N THR A 93 8.18 -16.67 -2.52
CA THR A 93 7.69 -17.66 -1.56
C THR A 93 6.35 -17.19 -0.99
N PRO A 94 5.64 -17.97 -0.16
CA PRO A 94 4.41 -17.48 0.47
C PRO A 94 4.56 -16.19 1.26
N HIS A 95 5.73 -15.97 1.90
CA HIS A 95 5.94 -14.83 2.80
C HIS A 95 7.02 -13.85 2.33
N SER A 96 7.64 -14.10 1.20
CA SER A 96 8.69 -13.24 0.64
C SER A 96 8.57 -13.13 -0.87
N LEU A 97 8.78 -11.92 -1.38
CA LEU A 97 8.76 -11.60 -2.79
C LEU A 97 9.94 -10.71 -3.15
N LYS A 98 10.76 -11.17 -4.09
CA LYS A 98 11.95 -10.46 -4.58
C LYS A 98 11.86 -10.30 -6.09
N PHE A 99 12.02 -9.08 -6.59
CA PHE A 99 11.94 -8.82 -8.02
C PHE A 99 12.63 -7.50 -8.40
N VAL A 100 12.78 -7.30 -9.70
CA VAL A 100 13.26 -6.02 -10.25
C VAL A 100 12.08 -5.24 -10.80
N SER A 101 12.00 -3.95 -10.45
CA SER A 101 10.92 -3.05 -10.86
C SER A 101 11.46 -1.80 -11.54
N ALA A 102 10.69 -1.28 -12.49
CA ALA A 102 10.91 0.03 -13.07
C ALA A 102 10.36 1.18 -12.20
N LEU A 103 9.58 0.86 -11.16
CA LEU A 103 8.97 1.83 -10.26
C LEU A 103 9.64 1.80 -8.88
N PRO A 104 10.52 2.75 -8.53
CA PRO A 104 11.01 2.93 -7.18
C PRO A 104 9.94 3.55 -6.28
N ILE A 105 9.88 3.13 -5.01
CA ILE A 105 8.97 3.70 -4.01
C ILE A 105 9.73 4.59 -3.03
N LYS A 106 10.94 4.21 -2.64
CA LYS A 106 11.74 4.88 -1.61
C LYS A 106 12.62 6.01 -2.16
N VAL A 107 13.09 5.87 -3.38
CA VAL A 107 14.05 6.82 -3.98
C VAL A 107 13.33 8.03 -4.56
N LYS A 108 13.67 9.23 -4.08
CA LYS A 108 13.08 10.50 -4.53
C LYS A 108 13.38 10.86 -6.00
N GLN A 109 14.45 10.34 -6.56
CA GLN A 109 14.84 10.56 -7.96
C GLN A 109 15.07 9.22 -8.63
N PRO A 110 14.06 8.69 -9.34
CA PRO A 110 14.16 7.40 -10.02
C PRO A 110 15.08 7.52 -11.22
N GLN A 111 16.27 6.94 -11.12
CA GLN A 111 17.15 6.72 -12.26
C GLN A 111 17.46 5.22 -12.36
N GLY A 112 16.80 4.56 -13.31
CA GLY A 112 16.99 3.13 -13.57
C GLY A 112 16.08 2.21 -12.74
N PHE A 113 16.37 0.92 -12.82
CA PHE A 113 15.62 -0.12 -12.14
C PHE A 113 16.01 -0.23 -10.67
N VAL A 114 15.06 -0.72 -9.86
CA VAL A 114 15.27 -1.04 -8.46
C VAL A 114 15.02 -2.52 -8.20
N TYR A 115 15.82 -3.06 -7.31
CA TYR A 115 15.60 -4.34 -6.70
C TYR A 115 14.71 -4.15 -5.47
N ALA A 116 13.56 -4.79 -5.46
CA ALA A 116 12.55 -4.69 -4.43
C ALA A 116 12.38 -6.02 -3.71
N ILE A 117 12.31 -5.98 -2.39
CA ILE A 117 12.00 -7.13 -1.55
C ILE A 117 10.86 -6.77 -0.62
N TYR A 118 9.85 -7.61 -0.59
CA TYR A 118 8.77 -7.62 0.40
C TYR A 118 8.91 -8.87 1.24
N GLU A 119 8.87 -8.73 2.54
CA GLU A 119 9.01 -9.83 3.48
C GLU A 119 8.02 -9.67 4.63
N PHE A 120 7.26 -10.70 4.88
CA PHE A 120 6.46 -10.78 6.09
C PHE A 120 7.35 -11.29 7.23
N GLN A 121 7.44 -10.50 8.28
CA GLN A 121 8.14 -10.85 9.51
C GLN A 121 7.10 -11.09 10.59
N GLU A 122 7.09 -12.32 11.10
CA GLU A 122 6.24 -12.67 12.22
C GLU A 122 6.63 -11.82 13.44
N GLY A 123 5.63 -11.31 14.14
CA GLY A 123 5.78 -10.56 15.38
C GLY A 123 5.17 -11.35 16.55
N GLY A 124 5.53 -10.95 17.78
CA GLY A 124 4.95 -11.54 18.98
C GLY A 124 3.49 -11.14 19.20
N GLN A 125 3.18 -10.66 20.42
CA GLN A 125 1.81 -10.30 20.83
C GLN A 125 1.20 -9.15 20.01
N ASP A 126 2.01 -8.26 19.45
CA ASP A 126 1.56 -7.10 18.67
C ASP A 126 1.28 -7.41 17.19
N GLY A 127 1.40 -8.66 16.77
CA GLY A 127 1.26 -9.08 15.37
C GLY A 127 2.55 -8.91 14.56
N GLY A 128 2.52 -9.39 13.32
CA GLY A 128 3.63 -9.30 12.38
C GLY A 128 3.66 -7.96 11.63
N ARG A 129 4.67 -7.83 10.78
CA ARG A 129 4.87 -6.64 9.95
C ARG A 129 5.27 -7.01 8.53
N LEU A 130 4.81 -6.22 7.55
CA LEU A 130 5.29 -6.29 6.18
C LEU A 130 6.46 -5.31 6.02
N VAL A 131 7.63 -5.86 5.77
CA VAL A 131 8.87 -5.10 5.62
C VAL A 131 9.23 -4.99 4.14
N TYR A 132 9.71 -3.83 3.77
CA TYR A 132 10.12 -3.50 2.41
C TYR A 132 11.58 -3.07 2.38
N TYR A 133 12.32 -3.60 1.40
CA TYR A 133 13.69 -3.21 1.08
C TYR A 133 13.74 -2.76 -0.38
N GLU A 134 14.46 -1.70 -0.64
CA GLU A 134 14.68 -1.20 -2.00
C GLU A 134 16.14 -0.81 -2.18
N GLN A 135 16.71 -1.29 -3.25
CA GLN A 135 18.06 -0.94 -3.64
C GLN A 135 18.13 -0.75 -5.15
N ARG A 136 19.00 0.16 -5.63
CA ARG A 136 19.22 0.33 -7.06
C ARG A 136 19.86 -0.92 -7.65
N VAL A 137 19.40 -1.30 -8.83
CA VAL A 137 20.05 -2.35 -9.61
C VAL A 137 21.38 -1.80 -10.12
N LEU A 138 22.46 -2.23 -9.48
CA LEU A 138 23.84 -2.05 -9.93
C LEU A 138 24.29 -3.41 -10.47
N ASN A 139 25.43 -3.49 -11.17
CA ASN A 139 25.95 -4.75 -11.75
C ASN A 139 26.35 -5.81 -10.69
N LYS A 140 25.56 -5.97 -9.64
CA LYS A 140 25.72 -6.93 -8.55
C LYS A 140 24.55 -7.89 -8.51
N ASN A 141 24.82 -9.12 -8.05
CA ASN A 141 23.77 -10.12 -7.82
C ASN A 141 23.15 -9.93 -6.43
N PHE A 142 22.13 -9.08 -6.32
CA PHE A 142 21.44 -8.79 -5.06
C PHE A 142 20.59 -9.95 -4.54
N PHE A 143 20.29 -10.96 -5.38
CA PHE A 143 19.47 -12.11 -4.96
C PHE A 143 20.20 -13.02 -3.98
N GLU A 144 21.51 -12.98 -3.98
CA GLU A 144 22.35 -13.78 -3.07
C GLU A 144 22.81 -13.00 -1.82
N GLU A 145 22.71 -11.67 -1.86
CA GLU A 145 23.06 -10.83 -0.71
C GLU A 145 21.86 -10.75 0.26
N LYS A 146 22.12 -10.81 1.57
CA LYS A 146 21.09 -10.50 2.57
C LYS A 146 20.77 -9.01 2.50
N PRO A 147 19.47 -8.65 2.53
CA PRO A 147 19.09 -7.24 2.57
C PRO A 147 19.69 -6.55 3.79
N ASN A 148 20.16 -5.31 3.61
CA ASN A 148 20.62 -4.52 4.74
C ASN A 148 19.39 -4.07 5.56
N GLU A 149 19.28 -4.56 6.79
CA GLU A 149 18.16 -4.26 7.69
C GLU A 149 18.02 -2.76 7.99
N GLU A 150 19.13 -2.01 8.02
CA GLU A 150 19.09 -0.56 8.19
C GLU A 150 18.37 0.18 7.06
N LEU A 151 18.27 -0.42 5.89
CA LEU A 151 17.57 0.12 4.73
C LEU A 151 16.11 -0.34 4.66
N SER A 152 15.64 -1.11 5.63
CA SER A 152 14.27 -1.60 5.67
C SER A 152 13.28 -0.50 6.04
N VAL A 153 12.04 -0.65 5.55
CA VAL A 153 10.90 0.19 5.92
C VAL A 153 9.73 -0.71 6.28
N SER A 154 9.17 -0.54 7.48
CA SER A 154 7.91 -1.19 7.84
C SER A 154 6.76 -0.50 7.12
N LEU A 155 6.12 -1.21 6.18
CA LEU A 155 4.98 -0.70 5.42
C LEU A 155 3.67 -0.84 6.18
N MET A 156 3.51 -1.97 6.87
CA MET A 156 2.32 -2.28 7.69
C MET A 156 2.76 -3.02 8.94
N GLU A 157 2.04 -2.81 10.04
CA GLU A 157 2.23 -3.43 11.34
C GLU A 157 0.90 -3.95 11.88
N GLY A 158 0.94 -4.91 12.80
CA GLY A 158 -0.25 -5.48 13.42
C GLY A 158 -1.04 -6.39 12.47
N ILE A 159 -0.34 -7.04 11.53
CA ILE A 159 -0.90 -8.03 10.60
C ILE A 159 -0.65 -9.45 11.10
N SER A 160 -1.64 -10.33 10.88
CA SER A 160 -1.53 -11.74 11.25
C SER A 160 -0.73 -12.53 10.22
N ASP A 161 -0.97 -12.24 8.93
CA ASP A 161 -0.32 -12.96 7.83
C ASP A 161 -0.27 -12.10 6.56
N VAL A 162 0.75 -12.32 5.75
CA VAL A 162 0.84 -11.87 4.35
C VAL A 162 1.24 -13.05 3.50
N ARG A 163 0.39 -13.40 2.55
CA ARG A 163 0.63 -14.52 1.64
C ARG A 163 0.70 -14.05 0.20
N PHE A 164 1.76 -14.49 -0.50
CA PHE A 164 1.93 -14.30 -1.93
C PHE A 164 1.66 -15.60 -2.68
N GLU A 165 0.97 -15.51 -3.82
CA GLU A 165 0.70 -16.61 -4.73
C GLU A 165 0.92 -16.14 -6.16
N TYR A 166 1.40 -17.03 -7.01
CA TYR A 166 1.89 -16.74 -8.35
C TYR A 166 1.06 -17.49 -9.37
N PHE A 167 0.56 -16.79 -10.40
CA PHE A 167 -0.23 -17.44 -11.44
C PHE A 167 0.66 -17.98 -12.54
N ARG A 168 0.65 -19.33 -12.69
CA ARG A 168 1.34 -20.08 -13.72
C ARG A 168 0.40 -20.33 -14.88
N ARG A 169 0.88 -20.15 -16.12
CA ARG A 169 0.17 -20.56 -17.32
C ARG A 169 0.36 -22.03 -17.60
N GLU A 170 -0.59 -22.61 -18.34
CA GLU A 170 -0.39 -23.92 -18.94
C GLU A 170 0.83 -23.90 -19.87
N ASP A 171 1.71 -24.86 -19.72
CA ASP A 171 2.85 -25.12 -20.60
C ASP A 171 2.91 -26.61 -20.91
N LYS A 172 2.55 -26.97 -22.15
CA LYS A 172 2.50 -28.37 -22.60
C LYS A 172 3.87 -29.00 -22.70
N ASP A 173 4.91 -28.20 -23.01
CA ASP A 173 6.28 -28.71 -23.15
C ASP A 173 6.87 -29.07 -21.78
N LYS A 174 6.45 -28.36 -20.73
CA LYS A 174 6.85 -28.60 -19.34
C LYS A 174 5.85 -29.46 -18.55
N ASN A 175 4.74 -29.87 -19.18
CA ASN A 175 3.64 -30.59 -18.54
C ASN A 175 3.05 -29.85 -17.31
N TRP A 176 2.93 -28.54 -17.41
CA TRP A 176 2.38 -27.70 -16.36
C TRP A 176 0.92 -27.39 -16.61
N THR A 177 0.14 -27.45 -15.53
CA THR A 177 -1.26 -27.02 -15.53
C THR A 177 -1.38 -25.55 -15.12
N GLU A 178 -2.36 -24.86 -15.71
CA GLU A 178 -2.71 -23.49 -15.30
C GLU A 178 -3.20 -23.47 -13.85
N GLY A 179 -2.70 -22.53 -13.06
CA GLY A 179 -3.14 -22.38 -11.68
C GLY A 179 -2.27 -21.47 -10.82
N TRP A 180 -2.70 -21.31 -9.59
CA TRP A 180 -1.97 -20.58 -8.56
C TRP A 180 -0.98 -21.49 -7.87
N VAL A 181 0.27 -21.04 -7.72
CA VAL A 181 1.36 -21.72 -7.02
C VAL A 181 1.91 -20.85 -5.91
N GLU A 182 2.39 -21.47 -4.85
CA GLU A 182 2.91 -20.76 -3.67
C GLU A 182 4.37 -20.30 -3.82
N ASN A 183 5.12 -20.94 -4.71
CA ASN A 183 6.53 -20.61 -4.92
C ASN A 183 6.78 -20.33 -6.40
N TRP A 184 7.66 -19.37 -6.65
CA TRP A 184 8.12 -19.01 -7.99
C TRP A 184 9.60 -18.75 -8.00
N ASN A 185 10.32 -19.42 -8.88
CA ASN A 185 11.74 -19.20 -9.10
C ASN A 185 12.00 -19.00 -10.60
N ALA A 186 12.28 -17.75 -10.99
CA ALA A 186 12.49 -17.44 -12.39
C ALA A 186 13.79 -18.02 -12.98
N LYS A 187 14.70 -18.57 -12.17
CA LYS A 187 15.83 -19.38 -12.66
C LYS A 187 15.33 -20.66 -13.33
N GLU A 188 14.32 -21.30 -12.75
CA GLU A 188 13.74 -22.56 -13.21
C GLU A 188 12.66 -22.32 -14.27
N GLU A 189 11.76 -21.37 -13.98
CA GLU A 189 10.62 -21.05 -14.83
C GLU A 189 11.04 -20.35 -16.14
N LYS A 190 12.16 -19.59 -16.14
CA LYS A 190 12.69 -18.78 -17.25
C LYS A 190 11.73 -17.65 -17.70
N GLU A 191 10.74 -17.36 -16.89
CA GLU A 191 9.78 -16.26 -17.10
C GLU A 191 9.28 -15.73 -15.77
N LEU A 192 8.66 -14.54 -15.77
CA LEU A 192 7.96 -13.99 -14.64
C LEU A 192 6.53 -14.56 -14.59
N PRO A 193 5.89 -14.62 -13.40
CA PRO A 193 4.50 -15.02 -13.30
C PRO A 193 3.59 -14.03 -14.05
N LYS A 194 2.48 -14.50 -14.60
CA LYS A 194 1.53 -13.64 -15.30
C LYS A 194 0.81 -12.69 -14.36
N SER A 195 0.50 -13.17 -13.19
CA SER A 195 -0.18 -12.41 -12.15
C SER A 195 0.32 -12.86 -10.78
N LEU A 196 0.22 -11.95 -9.83
CA LEU A 196 0.53 -12.18 -8.44
C LEU A 196 -0.69 -11.83 -7.61
N ARG A 197 -1.03 -12.67 -6.65
CA ARG A 197 -2.04 -12.43 -5.63
C ARG A 197 -1.34 -12.23 -4.29
N MET A 198 -1.65 -11.14 -3.61
CA MET A 198 -1.20 -10.87 -2.25
C MET A 198 -2.44 -10.82 -1.34
N THR A 199 -2.47 -11.64 -0.33
CA THR A 199 -3.52 -11.67 0.68
C THR A 199 -2.94 -11.19 2.00
N ILE A 200 -3.57 -10.19 2.61
CA ILE A 200 -3.17 -9.59 3.88
C ILE A 200 -4.27 -9.87 4.89
N THR A 201 -3.93 -10.47 6.01
CA THR A 201 -4.84 -10.70 7.13
C THR A 201 -4.42 -9.80 8.28
N SER A 202 -5.28 -8.85 8.65
CA SER A 202 -5.07 -7.95 9.78
C SER A 202 -5.58 -8.60 11.06
N ARG A 203 -5.06 -8.14 12.21
CA ARG A 203 -5.58 -8.51 13.53
C ARG A 203 -6.22 -7.29 14.18
N ASP A 204 -7.45 -7.42 14.66
CA ASP A 204 -8.07 -6.37 15.46
C ASP A 204 -7.29 -6.18 16.76
N LYS A 205 -6.84 -4.95 17.00
CA LYS A 205 -6.07 -4.59 18.20
C LYS A 205 -6.87 -4.73 19.49
N LYS A 206 -8.21 -4.72 19.43
CA LYS A 206 -9.07 -4.77 20.61
C LYS A 206 -9.42 -6.19 21.03
N ASP A 207 -9.84 -7.00 20.07
CA ASP A 207 -10.37 -8.34 20.34
C ASP A 207 -9.38 -9.44 19.98
N GLY A 208 -8.27 -9.11 19.36
CA GLY A 208 -7.26 -10.06 18.87
C GLY A 208 -7.78 -11.00 17.76
N LYS A 209 -8.98 -10.74 17.24
CA LYS A 209 -9.57 -11.53 16.16
C LYS A 209 -9.00 -11.14 14.81
N GLU A 210 -8.91 -12.11 13.92
CA GLU A 210 -8.56 -11.86 12.53
C GLU A 210 -9.70 -11.13 11.80
N GLU A 211 -9.34 -10.09 11.08
CA GLU A 211 -10.23 -9.36 10.21
C GLU A 211 -10.40 -10.08 8.87
N THR A 212 -11.38 -9.66 8.08
CA THR A 212 -11.57 -10.18 6.72
C THR A 212 -10.31 -9.95 5.88
N PRO A 213 -9.74 -11.00 5.26
CA PRO A 213 -8.53 -10.85 4.48
C PRO A 213 -8.71 -9.89 3.29
N LEU A 214 -7.77 -8.96 3.11
CA LEU A 214 -7.68 -8.11 1.94
C LEU A 214 -6.87 -8.81 0.85
N THR A 215 -7.51 -9.13 -0.26
CA THR A 215 -6.84 -9.76 -1.40
C THR A 215 -6.60 -8.73 -2.51
N LEU A 216 -5.36 -8.66 -2.97
CA LEU A 216 -4.87 -7.80 -4.04
C LEU A 216 -4.40 -8.65 -5.21
N LEU A 217 -4.75 -8.23 -6.43
CA LEU A 217 -4.32 -8.89 -7.66
C LEU A 217 -3.50 -7.91 -8.52
N ALA A 218 -2.31 -8.32 -8.89
CA ALA A 218 -1.43 -7.55 -9.76
C ALA A 218 -1.06 -8.39 -10.99
N SER A 219 -1.44 -7.92 -12.18
CA SER A 219 -1.01 -8.53 -13.45
C SER A 219 0.34 -7.96 -13.86
N ILE A 220 1.26 -8.83 -14.27
CA ILE A 220 2.60 -8.46 -14.76
C ILE A 220 2.56 -8.51 -16.28
N SER A 221 2.73 -7.35 -16.92
CA SER A 221 2.61 -7.23 -18.37
C SER A 221 3.85 -7.74 -19.10
N ALA A 222 5.05 -7.47 -18.56
CA ALA A 222 6.32 -7.88 -19.14
C ALA A 222 6.81 -9.16 -18.46
N ASN A 223 6.36 -10.31 -18.91
CA ASN A 223 6.64 -11.59 -18.26
C ASN A 223 7.80 -12.38 -18.90
N ARG A 224 8.24 -12.03 -20.12
CA ARG A 224 9.36 -12.68 -20.82
C ARG A 224 10.42 -11.66 -21.21
N TYR A 225 11.67 -12.09 -21.14
CA TYR A 225 12.77 -11.38 -21.74
C TYR A 225 12.85 -11.76 -23.22
N GLU A 226 12.51 -10.82 -24.10
CA GLU A 226 12.75 -10.94 -25.52
C GLU A 226 14.02 -10.18 -25.85
N GLU A 227 15.04 -10.89 -26.32
CA GLU A 227 16.24 -10.27 -26.84
C GLU A 227 15.86 -9.55 -28.14
N ILE A 228 15.87 -8.22 -28.11
CA ILE A 228 15.67 -7.44 -29.33
C ILE A 228 16.94 -7.66 -30.16
N VAL A 229 16.90 -8.63 -31.05
CA VAL A 229 17.89 -8.79 -32.09
C VAL A 229 17.73 -7.60 -33.02
N MET A 230 18.49 -6.54 -32.79
CA MET A 230 18.60 -5.46 -33.78
C MET A 230 19.14 -6.08 -35.05
N ALA A 231 18.27 -6.21 -36.06
CA ALA A 231 18.72 -6.56 -37.40
C ALA A 231 19.86 -5.60 -37.76
N PRO A 232 21.00 -6.12 -38.23
CA PRO A 232 22.13 -5.25 -38.59
C PRO A 232 21.58 -4.21 -39.54
N SER A 233 21.66 -2.93 -39.17
CA SER A 233 21.34 -1.84 -40.08
C SER A 233 22.19 -2.01 -41.32
N ARG A 234 21.59 -2.38 -42.45
CA ARG A 234 22.26 -2.29 -43.75
C ARG A 234 22.52 -0.79 -43.97
N PHE A 235 23.63 -0.34 -43.48
CA PHE A 235 24.22 0.87 -44.01
C PHE A 235 24.50 0.57 -45.49
N MET A 236 23.59 0.98 -46.37
CA MET A 236 23.89 1.15 -47.75
C MET A 236 24.98 2.24 -47.80
N ALA A 237 26.21 1.82 -47.98
CA ALA A 237 27.26 2.73 -48.34
C ALA A 237 26.81 3.48 -49.61
N PRO A 238 26.90 4.82 -49.67
CA PRO A 238 26.55 5.56 -50.87
C PRO A 238 27.47 5.09 -51.99
N THR A 239 26.91 4.47 -53.02
CA THR A 239 27.62 4.15 -54.26
C THR A 239 28.09 5.47 -54.88
N LEU A 240 29.36 5.77 -54.72
CA LEU A 240 30.03 6.81 -55.49
C LEU A 240 29.91 6.44 -56.96
N ARG A 241 29.06 7.17 -57.71
CA ARG A 241 29.05 7.10 -59.17
C ARG A 241 30.42 7.58 -59.66
N PRO A 242 31.14 6.82 -60.51
CA PRO A 242 32.31 7.35 -61.18
C PRO A 242 31.80 8.40 -62.17
N GLN A 243 32.31 9.63 -62.08
CA GLN A 243 32.17 10.63 -63.11
C GLN A 243 33.02 10.16 -64.30
N GLY A 244 32.33 9.71 -65.36
CA GLY A 244 32.96 9.44 -66.63
C GLY A 244 33.38 10.73 -67.34
N GLN A 245 34.50 10.66 -67.99
CA GLN A 245 35.09 11.63 -68.88
C GLN A 245 34.13 11.95 -70.05
#